data_bec1a21edb06c9bb83b92a2d5f153e3f
#
_entry.id   bec1a21edb06c9bb83b92a2d5f153e3f
#
_cell.length_a   1.000
_cell.length_b   1.000
_cell.length_c   1.000
_cell.angle_alpha   90.00
_cell.angle_beta   90.00
_cell.angle_gamma   90.00
#
_symmetry.space_group_name_H-M   'P 1'
#
loop_
_entity.id
_entity.type
_entity.pdbx_description
1 polymer ?
#
loop_
_entity_poly.entity_id
_entity_poly.type
_entity_poly.pdbx_seq_one_letter_code
_entity_poly.pdbx_strand_id
1 'polypeptide(L)'
;LTNTDIVVLKERAEELQKLIERCHEILSDEGVLKSLMKSELREVKKNYAVPRKTEIKDEITEIKVDLKDMIPKEDVIVVVTNDGYIKKVPMKSFKAATDETTLKPGDFVRNMFELNTRDYILSFTSLGNYLFIPVHTITECKWKDLGKHISNLIMIKENERIINSFIFEKGTSLVLTSKEGMIKKVRMEEFEVSRCSKPMTSIKLKDNDELISVQKEGKKTLIITDNNYYLLFETGEIPEVGPKASGVKGYPIKDNNVISSSQINDSDEYINIFTNLNTAKRVKLSELVELTRNKKGKEIIKKNKTKDYRVISAFTSNVRTINVIKTNDDVNEIKNSDIPIMDSNSFGSTYTKLKVVNVKPKYEFEKIGKTNEVVETPKEVEQPKEEAQISFEDFTNSFKI
;
A
#
# COMPACT_ATOMS: atom_id res chain seq x y z
N LEU A 1 -49.06 -21.42 80.67
CA LEU A 1 -47.77 -21.60 79.96
C LEU A 1 -47.38 -23.04 80.12
N THR A 2 -47.48 -23.72 79.08
CA THR A 2 -47.67 -25.14 78.91
C THR A 2 -46.34 -25.88 78.74
N ASN A 3 -46.33 -27.16 79.24
CA ASN A 3 -45.19 -28.09 79.08
C ASN A 3 -44.56 -28.13 77.68
N THR A 4 -45.27 -27.70 76.67
CA THR A 4 -44.81 -27.68 75.28
C THR A 4 -43.66 -26.68 75.04
N ASP A 5 -43.70 -25.51 75.70
CA ASP A 5 -42.61 -24.49 75.49
C ASP A 5 -41.35 -24.93 76.26
N ILE A 6 -41.46 -25.67 77.32
CA ILE A 6 -40.31 -26.19 78.09
C ILE A 6 -39.63 -27.31 77.33
N VAL A 7 -40.37 -28.14 76.60
CA VAL A 7 -39.81 -29.23 75.78
C VAL A 7 -39.00 -28.64 74.60
N VAL A 8 -39.58 -27.68 73.91
CA VAL A 8 -38.93 -27.00 72.80
C VAL A 8 -37.65 -26.29 73.27
N LEU A 9 -37.69 -25.63 74.44
CA LEU A 9 -36.49 -24.99 74.99
C LEU A 9 -35.41 -25.99 75.41
N LYS A 10 -35.77 -27.15 75.91
CA LYS A 10 -34.83 -28.23 76.26
C LYS A 10 -34.22 -28.83 75.02
N GLU A 11 -35.00 -29.13 73.97
CA GLU A 11 -34.52 -29.61 72.69
C GLU A 11 -33.54 -28.61 72.08
N ARG A 12 -33.88 -27.33 72.13
CA ARG A 12 -32.99 -26.27 71.57
C ARG A 12 -31.67 -26.13 72.34
N ALA A 13 -31.75 -26.27 73.68
CA ALA A 13 -30.55 -26.27 74.52
C ALA A 13 -29.65 -27.47 74.26
N GLU A 14 -30.20 -28.66 74.04
CA GLU A 14 -29.42 -29.85 73.65
C GLU A 14 -28.78 -29.68 72.23
N GLU A 15 -29.51 -29.12 71.31
CA GLU A 15 -28.94 -28.82 69.95
C GLU A 15 -27.78 -27.85 70.06
N LEU A 16 -27.91 -26.76 70.80
CA LEU A 16 -26.84 -25.80 71.00
C LEU A 16 -25.66 -26.41 71.76
N GLN A 17 -25.88 -27.28 72.74
CA GLN A 17 -24.80 -27.98 73.44
C GLN A 17 -24.01 -28.87 72.49
N LYS A 18 -24.68 -29.66 71.67
CA LYS A 18 -24.03 -30.47 70.61
C LYS A 18 -23.24 -29.63 69.61
N LEU A 19 -23.78 -28.46 69.26
CA LEU A 19 -23.10 -27.54 68.37
C LEU A 19 -21.82 -26.97 69.01
N ILE A 20 -21.89 -26.62 70.31
CA ILE A 20 -20.70 -26.12 71.04
C ILE A 20 -19.64 -27.20 71.15
N GLU A 21 -20.03 -28.44 71.49
CA GLU A 21 -19.08 -29.57 71.54
C GLU A 21 -18.41 -29.79 70.20
N ARG A 22 -19.16 -29.77 69.08
CA ARG A 22 -18.62 -29.87 67.76
C ARG A 22 -17.69 -28.72 67.39
N CYS A 23 -18.00 -27.50 67.78
CA CYS A 23 -17.10 -26.34 67.53
C CYS A 23 -15.80 -26.48 68.31
N HIS A 24 -15.89 -26.99 69.57
CA HIS A 24 -14.70 -27.25 70.40
C HIS A 24 -13.81 -28.34 69.75
N GLU A 25 -14.41 -29.42 69.24
CA GLU A 25 -13.66 -30.48 68.52
C GLU A 25 -12.95 -29.95 67.35
N ILE A 26 -13.62 -29.12 66.52
CA ILE A 26 -13.02 -28.50 65.31
C ILE A 26 -11.86 -27.56 65.69
N LEU A 27 -11.99 -26.79 66.77
CA LEU A 27 -10.97 -25.86 67.24
C LEU A 27 -9.78 -26.53 67.93
N SER A 28 -10.00 -27.70 68.55
CA SER A 28 -8.96 -28.42 69.31
C SER A 28 -8.12 -29.35 68.45
N ASP A 29 -8.66 -29.80 67.26
CA ASP A 29 -7.99 -30.76 66.39
C ASP A 29 -7.85 -30.18 64.96
N GLU A 30 -6.62 -29.86 64.54
CA GLU A 30 -6.32 -29.36 63.24
C GLU A 30 -6.70 -30.35 62.09
N GLY A 31 -6.70 -31.64 62.35
CA GLY A 31 -7.14 -32.65 61.40
C GLY A 31 -8.64 -32.59 61.14
N VAL A 32 -9.45 -32.40 62.21
CA VAL A 32 -10.90 -32.20 62.07
C VAL A 32 -11.21 -30.91 61.29
N LEU A 33 -10.53 -29.81 61.63
CA LEU A 33 -10.68 -28.54 60.92
C LEU A 33 -10.36 -28.69 59.42
N LYS A 34 -9.24 -29.34 59.09
CA LYS A 34 -8.85 -29.59 57.69
C LYS A 34 -9.84 -30.47 56.94
N SER A 35 -10.43 -31.47 57.64
CA SER A 35 -11.43 -32.35 57.03
C SER A 35 -12.75 -31.60 56.76
N LEU A 36 -13.17 -30.73 57.66
CA LEU A 36 -14.33 -29.86 57.49
C LEU A 36 -14.12 -28.90 56.27
N MET A 37 -13.02 -28.19 56.27
CA MET A 37 -12.66 -27.29 55.11
C MET A 37 -12.64 -28.04 53.77
N LYS A 38 -12.09 -29.25 53.74
CA LYS A 38 -12.09 -30.06 52.51
C LYS A 38 -13.51 -30.46 52.09
N SER A 39 -14.41 -30.76 53.01
CA SER A 39 -15.80 -31.11 52.69
C SER A 39 -16.56 -29.90 52.13
N GLU A 40 -16.42 -28.75 52.75
CA GLU A 40 -17.04 -27.49 52.29
C GLU A 40 -16.50 -27.07 50.91
N LEU A 41 -15.19 -27.14 50.69
CA LEU A 41 -14.58 -26.87 49.38
C LEU A 41 -15.03 -27.83 48.26
N ARG A 42 -15.29 -29.11 48.65
CA ARG A 42 -15.86 -30.08 47.68
C ARG A 42 -17.29 -29.72 47.32
N GLU A 43 -18.08 -29.25 48.27
CA GLU A 43 -19.45 -28.81 48.06
C GLU A 43 -19.48 -27.55 47.14
N VAL A 44 -18.63 -26.56 47.43
CA VAL A 44 -18.46 -25.38 46.57
C VAL A 44 -18.04 -25.80 45.17
N LYS A 45 -17.07 -26.72 45.03
CA LYS A 45 -16.67 -27.25 43.74
C LYS A 45 -17.84 -27.92 43.02
N LYS A 46 -18.65 -28.72 43.71
CA LYS A 46 -19.80 -29.40 43.10
C LYS A 46 -20.84 -28.40 42.56
N ASN A 47 -21.09 -27.33 43.30
CA ASN A 47 -22.15 -26.38 42.97
C ASN A 47 -21.71 -25.29 41.97
N TYR A 48 -20.42 -24.93 41.94
CA TYR A 48 -19.92 -23.76 41.19
C TYR A 48 -18.78 -24.06 40.25
N ALA A 49 -18.28 -25.31 40.15
CA ALA A 49 -17.21 -25.62 39.21
C ALA A 49 -17.69 -25.51 37.79
N VAL A 50 -16.94 -24.75 37.00
CA VAL A 50 -17.09 -24.68 35.54
C VAL A 50 -15.94 -25.41 34.86
N PRO A 51 -16.16 -26.02 33.69
CA PRO A 51 -15.09 -26.64 32.93
C PRO A 51 -13.98 -25.65 32.63
N ARG A 52 -12.75 -26.13 32.61
CA ARG A 52 -11.62 -25.27 32.23
C ARG A 52 -11.80 -24.79 30.77
N LYS A 53 -11.78 -23.46 30.57
CA LYS A 53 -11.93 -22.83 29.27
C LYS A 53 -10.61 -22.79 28.49
N THR A 54 -9.46 -23.00 29.15
CA THR A 54 -8.15 -23.01 28.53
C THR A 54 -7.70 -24.43 28.22
N GLU A 55 -7.29 -24.68 27.01
CA GLU A 55 -6.66 -25.92 26.58
C GLU A 55 -5.19 -25.96 27.03
N ILE A 56 -4.73 -27.07 27.60
CA ILE A 56 -3.31 -27.29 27.89
C ILE A 56 -2.74 -28.04 26.69
N LYS A 57 -1.78 -27.44 25.99
CA LYS A 57 -1.03 -28.08 24.92
C LYS A 57 0.37 -28.41 25.43
N ASP A 58 0.85 -29.59 25.10
CA ASP A 58 2.19 -30.06 25.49
C ASP A 58 3.30 -29.36 24.72
N GLU A 59 2.96 -28.76 23.56
CA GLU A 59 3.89 -27.97 22.76
C GLU A 59 3.60 -26.48 22.91
N ILE A 60 4.65 -25.71 23.18
CA ILE A 60 4.62 -24.26 23.12
C ILE A 60 4.64 -23.89 21.64
N THR A 61 3.48 -23.82 21.00
CA THR A 61 3.37 -23.08 19.74
C THR A 61 3.67 -21.62 20.07
N GLU A 62 4.83 -21.14 19.63
CA GLU A 62 5.10 -19.69 19.65
C GLU A 62 3.90 -18.97 19.06
N ILE A 63 3.23 -18.18 19.87
CA ILE A 63 2.19 -17.30 19.38
C ILE A 63 2.93 -16.26 18.54
N LYS A 64 3.09 -16.52 17.26
CA LYS A 64 3.52 -15.50 16.29
C LYS A 64 2.37 -14.52 16.17
N VAL A 65 2.36 -13.52 17.04
CA VAL A 65 1.50 -12.36 16.85
C VAL A 65 2.04 -11.65 15.60
N ASP A 66 1.32 -11.73 14.50
CA ASP A 66 1.64 -10.92 13.34
C ASP A 66 1.43 -9.45 13.76
N LEU A 67 2.52 -8.68 13.75
CA LEU A 67 2.47 -7.24 14.08
C LEU A 67 1.43 -6.49 13.24
N LYS A 68 1.10 -7.01 12.06
CA LYS A 68 0.03 -6.48 11.20
C LYS A 68 -1.35 -6.57 11.85
N ASP A 69 -1.61 -7.59 12.67
CA ASP A 69 -2.91 -7.75 13.35
C ASP A 69 -3.13 -6.73 14.46
N MET A 70 -2.05 -6.14 14.96
CA MET A 70 -2.11 -5.05 15.94
C MET A 70 -2.44 -3.69 15.32
N ILE A 71 -2.34 -3.54 13.99
CA ILE A 71 -2.65 -2.30 13.28
C ILE A 71 -4.16 -2.26 13.00
N PRO A 72 -4.89 -1.21 13.46
CA PRO A 72 -6.30 -1.02 13.10
C PRO A 72 -6.49 -0.99 11.59
N LYS A 73 -7.49 -1.70 11.09
CA LYS A 73 -7.82 -1.73 9.66
C LYS A 73 -8.75 -0.56 9.33
N GLU A 74 -8.22 0.49 8.71
CA GLU A 74 -8.96 1.70 8.36
C GLU A 74 -8.66 2.11 6.91
N ASP A 75 -9.69 2.54 6.18
CA ASP A 75 -9.53 3.07 4.84
C ASP A 75 -9.12 4.54 4.90
N VAL A 76 -8.08 4.88 4.18
CA VAL A 76 -7.46 6.20 4.19
C VAL A 76 -7.09 6.65 2.79
N ILE A 77 -6.96 7.96 2.63
CA ILE A 77 -6.40 8.57 1.43
C ILE A 77 -4.93 8.93 1.71
N VAL A 78 -4.04 8.49 0.85
CA VAL A 78 -2.65 8.94 0.87
C VAL A 78 -2.38 9.83 -0.32
N VAL A 79 -1.82 11.00 -0.04
CA VAL A 79 -1.43 12.00 -1.04
C VAL A 79 0.08 12.12 -1.05
N VAL A 80 0.69 12.01 -2.24
CA VAL A 80 2.11 12.25 -2.47
C VAL A 80 2.26 13.40 -3.44
N THR A 81 3.08 14.40 -3.08
CA THR A 81 3.32 15.57 -3.95
C THR A 81 4.60 15.42 -4.76
N ASN A 82 4.75 16.23 -5.79
CA ASN A 82 5.94 16.22 -6.65
C ASN A 82 7.22 16.59 -5.89
N ASP A 83 7.12 17.48 -4.92
CA ASP A 83 8.27 17.90 -4.10
C ASP A 83 8.54 16.94 -2.91
N GLY A 84 7.82 15.79 -2.84
CA GLY A 84 8.08 14.72 -1.90
C GLY A 84 7.37 14.85 -0.54
N TYR A 85 6.33 15.68 -0.44
CA TYR A 85 5.46 15.69 0.74
C TYR A 85 4.47 14.53 0.69
N ILE A 86 4.24 13.92 1.85
CA ILE A 86 3.32 12.79 1.99
C ILE A 86 2.42 13.00 3.21
N LYS A 87 1.17 12.61 3.09
CA LYS A 87 0.20 12.61 4.19
C LYS A 87 -0.81 11.48 4.05
N LYS A 88 -1.32 11.04 5.19
CA LYS A 88 -2.44 10.12 5.30
C LYS A 88 -3.64 10.86 5.85
N VAL A 89 -4.77 10.76 5.17
CA VAL A 89 -6.01 11.47 5.51
C VAL A 89 -7.12 10.45 5.78
N PRO A 90 -7.79 10.47 6.94
CA PRO A 90 -8.93 9.62 7.19
C PRO A 90 -10.04 9.84 6.17
N MET A 91 -10.73 8.78 5.76
CA MET A 91 -11.80 8.84 4.76
C MET A 91 -12.92 9.84 5.14
N LYS A 92 -13.21 9.99 6.44
CA LYS A 92 -14.20 10.99 6.93
C LYS A 92 -13.76 12.42 6.60
N SER A 93 -12.47 12.75 6.83
CA SER A 93 -11.92 14.07 6.54
C SER A 93 -11.88 14.37 5.04
N PHE A 94 -11.59 13.36 4.23
CA PHE A 94 -11.61 13.47 2.76
C PHE A 94 -13.02 13.72 2.22
N LYS A 95 -14.02 12.94 2.65
CA LYS A 95 -15.41 13.08 2.19
C LYS A 95 -16.07 14.37 2.63
N ALA A 96 -15.61 14.96 3.73
CA ALA A 96 -16.10 16.26 4.21
C ALA A 96 -15.43 17.47 3.54
N ALA A 97 -14.39 17.22 2.73
CA ALA A 97 -13.66 18.28 2.05
C ALA A 97 -14.41 18.75 0.80
N THR A 98 -14.58 20.06 0.67
CA THR A 98 -15.19 20.74 -0.50
C THR A 98 -14.12 21.34 -1.41
N ASP A 99 -12.94 21.61 -0.88
CA ASP A 99 -11.86 22.32 -1.54
C ASP A 99 -10.70 21.36 -1.90
N GLU A 100 -9.80 21.85 -2.74
CA GLU A 100 -8.54 21.17 -3.01
C GLU A 100 -7.65 21.10 -1.76
N THR A 101 -6.75 20.11 -1.75
CA THR A 101 -5.80 19.95 -0.65
C THR A 101 -4.77 21.07 -0.64
N THR A 102 -4.33 21.50 0.54
CA THR A 102 -3.25 22.48 0.66
C THR A 102 -1.91 21.89 0.23
N LEU A 103 -1.19 22.63 -0.59
CA LEU A 103 0.11 22.29 -1.12
C LEU A 103 1.12 23.39 -0.82
N LYS A 104 2.40 23.07 -0.88
CA LYS A 104 3.48 24.06 -0.87
C LYS A 104 3.38 24.91 -2.15
N PRO A 105 3.65 26.24 -2.10
CA PRO A 105 3.68 27.08 -3.30
C PRO A 105 4.56 26.47 -4.40
N GLY A 106 4.02 26.35 -5.62
CA GLY A 106 4.71 25.74 -6.75
C GLY A 106 4.80 24.20 -6.75
N ASP A 107 4.18 23.51 -5.80
CA ASP A 107 4.06 22.06 -5.77
C ASP A 107 2.69 21.58 -6.30
N PHE A 108 2.59 20.32 -6.67
CA PHE A 108 1.33 19.72 -7.15
C PHE A 108 1.23 18.25 -6.70
N VAL A 109 0.00 17.73 -6.64
CA VAL A 109 -0.24 16.33 -6.30
C VAL A 109 0.30 15.44 -7.41
N ARG A 110 1.19 14.54 -7.07
CA ARG A 110 1.79 13.55 -7.97
C ARG A 110 0.99 12.27 -8.03
N ASN A 111 0.61 11.77 -6.86
CA ASN A 111 -0.18 10.56 -6.70
C ASN A 111 -1.21 10.74 -5.59
N MET A 112 -2.37 10.12 -5.76
CA MET A 112 -3.41 10.03 -4.75
C MET A 112 -3.98 8.62 -4.74
N PHE A 113 -3.97 7.99 -3.56
CA PHE A 113 -4.32 6.60 -3.36
C PHE A 113 -5.42 6.44 -2.32
N GLU A 114 -6.41 5.59 -2.61
CA GLU A 114 -7.33 5.06 -1.61
C GLU A 114 -6.88 3.64 -1.23
N LEU A 115 -6.46 3.43 0.01
CA LEU A 115 -5.91 2.19 0.49
C LEU A 115 -6.16 2.01 1.99
N ASN A 116 -5.75 0.87 2.53
CA ASN A 116 -5.92 0.54 3.93
C ASN A 116 -4.64 0.86 4.73
N THR A 117 -4.78 1.09 6.02
CA THR A 117 -3.64 1.31 6.94
C THR A 117 -2.65 0.15 6.97
N ARG A 118 -3.07 -1.06 6.59
CA ARG A 118 -2.23 -2.27 6.54
C ARG A 118 -1.48 -2.44 5.21
N ASP A 119 -1.77 -1.60 4.22
CA ASP A 119 -1.13 -1.64 2.91
C ASP A 119 0.24 -0.95 2.90
N TYR A 120 0.91 -1.03 1.76
CA TYR A 120 2.22 -0.45 1.55
C TYR A 120 2.25 0.39 0.28
N ILE A 121 3.12 1.40 0.27
CA ILE A 121 3.42 2.23 -0.89
C ILE A 121 4.88 2.03 -1.27
N LEU A 122 5.13 1.90 -2.56
CA LEU A 122 6.45 1.94 -3.16
C LEU A 122 6.69 3.33 -3.76
N SER A 123 7.71 4.05 -3.28
CA SER A 123 8.13 5.32 -3.86
C SER A 123 9.53 5.20 -4.43
N PHE A 124 9.72 5.58 -5.68
CA PHE A 124 11.00 5.46 -6.39
C PHE A 124 11.69 6.82 -6.47
N THR A 125 13.01 6.83 -6.37
CA THR A 125 13.81 8.05 -6.32
C THR A 125 14.73 8.19 -7.52
N SER A 126 15.16 9.42 -7.80
CA SER A 126 16.05 9.75 -8.93
C SER A 126 17.41 9.07 -8.84
N LEU A 127 17.88 8.71 -7.65
CA LEU A 127 19.16 8.01 -7.48
C LEU A 127 19.05 6.49 -7.64
N GLY A 128 17.94 5.99 -8.18
CA GLY A 128 17.72 4.56 -8.41
C GLY A 128 17.44 3.76 -7.15
N ASN A 129 16.93 4.43 -6.11
CA ASN A 129 16.47 3.77 -4.90
C ASN A 129 14.94 3.64 -4.89
N TYR A 130 14.44 2.81 -3.98
CA TYR A 130 13.03 2.77 -3.63
C TYR A 130 12.84 2.81 -2.12
N LEU A 131 11.68 3.28 -1.72
CA LEU A 131 11.22 3.38 -0.36
C LEU A 131 9.99 2.48 -0.23
N PHE A 132 10.03 1.51 0.67
CA PHE A 132 8.90 0.65 0.99
C PHE A 132 8.22 1.18 2.25
N ILE A 133 7.07 1.84 2.09
CA ILE A 133 6.45 2.65 3.13
C ILE A 133 5.17 1.99 3.61
N PRO A 134 5.12 1.49 4.87
CA PRO A 134 3.88 1.03 5.47
C PRO A 134 2.92 2.21 5.69
N VAL A 135 1.68 2.11 5.25
CA VAL A 135 0.71 3.22 5.32
C VAL A 135 0.43 3.67 6.76
N HIS A 136 0.44 2.75 7.72
CA HIS A 136 0.23 3.10 9.13
C HIS A 136 1.31 4.03 9.71
N THR A 137 2.53 4.03 9.15
CA THR A 137 3.63 4.90 9.61
C THR A 137 3.53 6.32 9.09
N ILE A 138 2.73 6.57 8.05
CA ILE A 138 2.54 7.90 7.48
C ILE A 138 1.78 8.77 8.48
N THR A 139 2.24 10.01 8.67
CA THR A 139 1.60 10.97 9.56
C THR A 139 0.16 11.22 9.13
N GLU A 140 -0.77 11.04 10.06
CA GLU A 140 -2.17 11.39 9.85
C GLU A 140 -2.36 12.90 9.92
N CYS A 141 -3.09 13.43 8.95
CA CYS A 141 -3.32 14.85 8.76
C CYS A 141 -4.77 15.09 8.36
N LYS A 142 -5.27 16.30 8.58
CA LYS A 142 -6.52 16.76 7.97
C LYS A 142 -6.31 17.06 6.48
N TRP A 143 -7.39 17.10 5.72
CA TRP A 143 -7.31 17.36 4.28
C TRP A 143 -6.57 18.66 3.93
N LYS A 144 -6.77 19.72 4.71
CA LYS A 144 -6.13 21.02 4.52
C LYS A 144 -4.72 21.16 5.10
N ASP A 145 -4.17 20.12 5.73
CA ASP A 145 -2.80 20.15 6.22
C ASP A 145 -1.81 19.86 5.09
N LEU A 146 -0.62 20.43 5.17
CA LEU A 146 0.44 20.24 4.16
C LEU A 146 1.02 18.80 4.14
N GLY A 147 1.01 18.11 5.29
CA GLY A 147 1.71 16.84 5.47
C GLY A 147 3.19 17.02 5.83
N LYS A 148 3.96 15.94 5.76
CA LYS A 148 5.40 15.93 6.07
C LYS A 148 6.21 15.46 4.86
N HIS A 149 7.43 15.95 4.74
CA HIS A 149 8.33 15.47 3.70
C HIS A 149 8.70 14.00 3.95
N ILE A 150 8.81 13.22 2.89
CA ILE A 150 9.06 11.77 2.93
C ILE A 150 10.38 11.42 3.65
N SER A 151 11.37 12.33 3.63
CA SER A 151 12.62 12.18 4.38
C SER A 151 12.44 12.09 5.90
N ASN A 152 11.30 12.52 6.44
CA ASN A 152 10.97 12.37 7.84
C ASN A 152 10.55 10.93 8.21
N LEU A 153 10.16 10.14 7.21
CA LEU A 153 9.82 8.71 7.37
C LEU A 153 11.04 7.85 7.08
N ILE A 154 11.68 8.09 5.95
CA ILE A 154 12.87 7.37 5.50
C ILE A 154 13.87 8.40 4.97
N MET A 155 15.02 8.48 5.58
CA MET A 155 16.05 9.47 5.21
C MET A 155 16.54 9.21 3.79
N ILE A 156 16.37 10.20 2.91
CA ILE A 156 16.89 10.26 1.55
C ILE A 156 17.96 11.35 1.43
N LYS A 157 18.77 11.30 0.40
CA LYS A 157 19.80 12.33 0.16
C LYS A 157 19.16 13.67 -0.25
N GLU A 158 19.84 14.78 0.02
CA GLU A 158 19.32 16.14 -0.21
C GLU A 158 18.89 16.38 -1.67
N ASN A 159 19.62 15.85 -2.64
CA ASN A 159 19.32 15.98 -4.07
C ASN A 159 18.48 14.82 -4.65
N GLU A 160 17.99 13.94 -3.80
CA GLU A 160 17.19 12.79 -4.20
C GLU A 160 15.71 13.16 -4.30
N ARG A 161 15.14 13.01 -5.48
CA ARG A 161 13.74 13.38 -5.78
C ARG A 161 12.87 12.16 -5.95
N ILE A 162 11.59 12.25 -5.59
CA ILE A 162 10.60 11.21 -5.87
C ILE A 162 10.24 11.28 -7.36
N ILE A 163 10.38 10.15 -8.05
CA ILE A 163 10.05 10.00 -9.47
C ILE A 163 8.61 9.57 -9.64
N ASN A 164 8.18 8.54 -8.93
CA ASN A 164 6.80 8.06 -8.92
C ASN A 164 6.54 7.20 -7.69
N SER A 165 5.25 7.04 -7.35
CA SER A 165 4.81 6.18 -6.26
C SER A 165 3.71 5.24 -6.74
N PHE A 166 3.60 4.07 -6.11
CA PHE A 166 2.62 3.03 -6.46
C PHE A 166 2.08 2.38 -5.20
N ILE A 167 0.85 1.93 -5.27
CA ILE A 167 0.32 0.96 -4.31
C ILE A 167 1.08 -0.36 -4.51
N PHE A 168 1.53 -0.98 -3.44
CA PHE A 168 2.18 -2.29 -3.53
C PHE A 168 1.12 -3.37 -3.77
N GLU A 169 1.13 -3.95 -4.97
CA GLU A 169 0.22 -5.00 -5.41
C GLU A 169 1.01 -6.14 -6.05
N LYS A 170 0.89 -7.35 -5.51
CA LYS A 170 1.54 -8.54 -6.10
C LYS A 170 0.96 -8.87 -7.48
N GLY A 171 1.77 -9.46 -8.34
CA GLY A 171 1.35 -9.82 -9.71
C GLY A 171 1.48 -8.67 -10.73
N THR A 172 2.04 -7.52 -10.34
CA THR A 172 2.29 -6.39 -11.23
C THR A 172 3.78 -6.23 -11.47
N SER A 173 4.19 -5.91 -12.70
CA SER A 173 5.57 -5.60 -13.05
C SER A 173 5.74 -4.10 -13.29
N LEU A 174 6.90 -3.57 -12.91
CA LEU A 174 7.29 -2.19 -13.13
C LEU A 174 8.43 -2.11 -14.13
N VAL A 175 8.33 -1.15 -15.06
CA VAL A 175 9.39 -0.81 -16.00
C VAL A 175 10.14 0.41 -15.50
N LEU A 176 11.44 0.28 -15.30
CA LEU A 176 12.34 1.32 -14.82
C LEU A 176 13.26 1.75 -15.98
N THR A 177 13.38 3.06 -16.20
CA THR A 177 14.23 3.62 -17.26
C THR A 177 15.11 4.72 -16.71
N SER A 178 16.43 4.67 -17.01
CA SER A 178 17.38 5.69 -16.61
C SER A 178 17.61 6.73 -17.72
N LYS A 179 18.19 7.86 -17.34
CA LYS A 179 18.56 8.97 -18.22
C LYS A 179 19.56 8.55 -19.30
N GLU A 180 20.49 7.66 -18.96
CA GLU A 180 21.45 7.08 -19.92
C GLU A 180 20.87 5.91 -20.72
N GLY A 181 19.56 5.74 -20.73
CA GLY A 181 18.85 4.79 -21.58
C GLY A 181 18.93 3.33 -21.13
N MET A 182 19.32 3.06 -19.89
CA MET A 182 19.19 1.73 -19.32
C MET A 182 17.73 1.46 -18.99
N ILE A 183 17.27 0.23 -19.25
CA ILE A 183 15.89 -0.17 -18.98
C ILE A 183 15.82 -1.59 -18.44
N LYS A 184 14.86 -1.84 -17.57
CA LYS A 184 14.57 -3.15 -17.06
C LYS A 184 13.12 -3.28 -16.59
N LYS A 185 12.68 -4.51 -16.42
CA LYS A 185 11.42 -4.86 -15.82
C LYS A 185 11.66 -5.59 -14.50
N VAL A 186 10.88 -5.28 -13.48
CA VAL A 186 10.98 -5.88 -12.15
C VAL A 186 9.59 -6.20 -11.64
N ARG A 187 9.36 -7.38 -11.13
CA ARG A 187 8.11 -7.72 -10.43
C ARG A 187 8.00 -6.93 -9.15
N MET A 188 6.81 -6.48 -8.84
CA MET A 188 6.58 -5.66 -7.65
C MET A 188 6.91 -6.43 -6.35
N GLU A 189 6.72 -7.75 -6.33
CA GLU A 189 7.05 -8.63 -5.20
C GLU A 189 8.54 -8.61 -4.84
N GLU A 190 9.42 -8.37 -5.81
CA GLU A 190 10.87 -8.29 -5.59
C GLU A 190 11.28 -7.06 -4.75
N PHE A 191 10.38 -6.10 -4.57
CA PHE A 191 10.59 -4.92 -3.72
C PHE A 191 10.10 -5.13 -2.29
N GLU A 192 9.45 -6.25 -1.98
CA GLU A 192 8.98 -6.55 -0.63
C GLU A 192 10.15 -6.73 0.32
N VAL A 193 10.17 -5.95 1.41
CA VAL A 193 11.22 -6.00 2.42
C VAL A 193 10.61 -5.98 3.82
N SER A 194 11.24 -6.68 4.75
CA SER A 194 10.83 -6.70 6.15
C SER A 194 11.24 -5.44 6.92
N ARG A 195 12.32 -4.76 6.51
CA ARG A 195 12.84 -3.55 7.15
C ARG A 195 12.62 -2.33 6.27
N CYS A 196 11.69 -1.47 6.68
CA CYS A 196 11.22 -0.28 5.93
C CYS A 196 11.93 1.02 6.33
N SER A 197 13.05 0.98 7.07
CA SER A 197 13.66 2.17 7.68
C SER A 197 14.72 2.86 6.81
N LYS A 198 15.08 2.32 5.65
CA LYS A 198 16.12 2.88 4.77
C LYS A 198 15.78 2.70 3.30
N PRO A 199 16.30 3.58 2.42
CA PRO A 199 16.22 3.40 0.98
C PRO A 199 16.91 2.10 0.55
N MET A 200 16.33 1.42 -0.43
CA MET A 200 16.86 0.21 -1.04
C MET A 200 17.10 0.44 -2.53
N THR A 201 18.07 -0.24 -3.12
CA THR A 201 18.37 -0.10 -4.55
C THR A 201 17.26 -0.69 -5.41
N SER A 202 16.67 0.12 -6.30
CA SER A 202 15.70 -0.33 -7.31
C SER A 202 16.33 -0.61 -8.67
N ILE A 203 17.40 0.08 -9.00
CA ILE A 203 18.23 -0.10 -10.19
C ILE A 203 19.65 0.35 -9.89
N LYS A 204 20.65 -0.45 -10.32
CA LYS A 204 22.05 -0.05 -10.18
C LYS A 204 22.39 0.91 -11.32
N LEU A 205 22.51 2.19 -11.00
CA LEU A 205 22.91 3.25 -11.92
C LEU A 205 24.43 3.39 -11.96
N LYS A 206 24.95 3.94 -13.06
CA LYS A 206 26.32 4.42 -13.16
C LYS A 206 26.45 5.80 -12.53
N ASP A 207 27.71 6.25 -12.37
CA ASP A 207 27.98 7.62 -11.91
C ASP A 207 27.35 8.63 -12.91
N ASN A 208 26.68 9.64 -12.35
CA ASN A 208 25.94 10.69 -13.09
C ASN A 208 24.69 10.24 -13.84
N ASP A 209 24.26 8.97 -13.77
CA ASP A 209 22.98 8.52 -14.31
C ASP A 209 21.85 8.73 -13.28
N GLU A 210 20.65 8.96 -13.75
CA GLU A 210 19.46 9.17 -12.92
C GLU A 210 18.33 8.25 -13.40
N LEU A 211 17.55 7.74 -12.45
CA LEU A 211 16.26 7.12 -12.74
C LEU A 211 15.27 8.22 -13.12
N ILE A 212 14.69 8.14 -14.31
CA ILE A 212 13.78 9.19 -14.82
C ILE A 212 12.33 8.74 -14.92
N SER A 213 12.10 7.44 -15.10
CA SER A 213 10.75 6.89 -15.24
C SER A 213 10.63 5.55 -14.55
N VAL A 214 9.52 5.39 -13.83
CA VAL A 214 9.01 4.12 -13.33
C VAL A 214 7.52 4.08 -13.62
N GLN A 215 7.05 3.03 -14.31
CA GLN A 215 5.65 2.86 -14.68
C GLN A 215 5.23 1.40 -14.58
N LYS A 216 3.95 1.13 -14.35
CA LYS A 216 3.39 -0.22 -14.46
C LYS A 216 3.57 -0.71 -15.90
N GLU A 217 3.86 -2.00 -16.07
CA GLU A 217 4.07 -2.62 -17.37
C GLU A 217 2.87 -2.41 -18.30
N GLY A 218 3.14 -1.91 -19.50
CA GLY A 218 2.18 -1.79 -20.60
C GLY A 218 2.54 -2.73 -21.75
N LYS A 219 1.77 -2.68 -22.84
CA LYS A 219 2.01 -3.51 -24.03
C LYS A 219 3.26 -3.08 -24.78
N LYS A 220 3.44 -1.77 -24.94
CA LYS A 220 4.56 -1.16 -25.66
C LYS A 220 5.26 -0.11 -24.83
N THR A 221 6.54 0.05 -25.08
CA THR A 221 7.40 1.05 -24.44
C THR A 221 7.78 2.12 -25.45
N LEU A 222 7.53 3.38 -25.07
CA LEU A 222 7.89 4.56 -25.87
C LEU A 222 8.95 5.37 -25.14
N ILE A 223 10.15 5.46 -25.69
CA ILE A 223 11.26 6.27 -25.17
C ILE A 223 11.36 7.53 -26.00
N ILE A 224 11.55 8.69 -25.36
CA ILE A 224 11.78 9.99 -25.99
C ILE A 224 13.05 10.63 -25.45
N THR A 225 13.83 11.22 -26.34
CA THR A 225 15.14 11.84 -26.04
C THR A 225 15.12 13.35 -26.22
N ASP A 226 16.03 14.04 -25.55
CA ASP A 226 16.18 15.51 -25.59
C ASP A 226 16.58 16.04 -27.01
N ASN A 227 17.18 15.20 -27.83
CA ASN A 227 17.50 15.51 -29.22
C ASN A 227 16.37 15.19 -30.24
N ASN A 228 15.12 15.07 -29.72
CA ASN A 228 13.88 14.95 -30.48
C ASN A 228 13.70 13.62 -31.24
N TYR A 229 14.24 12.52 -30.73
CA TYR A 229 13.99 11.19 -31.27
C TYR A 229 13.04 10.43 -30.36
N TYR A 230 12.22 9.56 -30.95
CA TYR A 230 11.45 8.57 -30.26
C TYR A 230 11.81 7.15 -30.68
N LEU A 231 11.67 6.21 -29.78
CA LEU A 231 11.78 4.79 -30.03
C LEU A 231 10.59 4.08 -29.42
N LEU A 232 9.78 3.44 -30.26
CA LEU A 232 8.63 2.63 -29.86
C LEU A 232 8.95 1.16 -30.12
N PHE A 233 8.76 0.29 -29.12
CA PHE A 233 9.03 -1.14 -29.23
C PHE A 233 8.15 -1.94 -28.24
N GLU A 234 8.05 -3.26 -28.46
CA GLU A 234 7.29 -4.17 -27.59
C GLU A 234 7.92 -4.27 -26.19
N THR A 235 7.13 -4.10 -25.13
CA THR A 235 7.63 -4.20 -23.73
C THR A 235 8.17 -5.60 -23.41
N GLY A 236 7.71 -6.63 -24.14
CA GLY A 236 8.23 -8.00 -24.04
C GLY A 236 9.74 -8.14 -24.34
N GLU A 237 10.35 -7.19 -25.07
CA GLU A 237 11.79 -7.17 -25.31
C GLU A 237 12.62 -6.76 -24.09
N ILE A 238 11.98 -6.27 -23.03
CA ILE A 238 12.66 -5.84 -21.80
C ILE A 238 12.78 -7.06 -20.87
N PRO A 239 14.01 -7.45 -20.47
CA PRO A 239 14.19 -8.58 -19.57
C PRO A 239 13.67 -8.25 -18.16
N GLU A 240 13.05 -9.24 -17.53
CA GLU A 240 12.66 -9.21 -16.14
C GLU A 240 13.86 -9.61 -15.28
N VAL A 241 14.27 -8.73 -14.37
CA VAL A 241 15.46 -8.92 -13.52
C VAL A 241 15.23 -8.28 -12.15
N GLY A 242 15.98 -8.73 -11.15
CA GLY A 242 15.84 -8.24 -9.78
C GLY A 242 16.23 -6.76 -9.58
N PRO A 243 15.86 -6.17 -8.42
CA PRO A 243 16.09 -4.75 -8.11
C PRO A 243 17.55 -4.30 -8.21
N LYS A 244 18.51 -5.15 -7.86
CA LYS A 244 19.96 -4.79 -7.85
C LYS A 244 20.62 -4.82 -9.23
N ALA A 245 19.92 -5.25 -10.30
CA ALA A 245 20.46 -5.29 -11.65
C ALA A 245 20.45 -3.88 -12.29
N SER A 246 21.38 -3.64 -13.19
CA SER A 246 21.41 -2.39 -14.00
C SER A 246 20.42 -2.41 -15.18
N GLY A 247 19.92 -3.57 -15.57
CA GLY A 247 19.09 -3.74 -16.76
C GLY A 247 19.91 -3.84 -18.05
N VAL A 248 19.28 -3.50 -19.16
CA VAL A 248 19.84 -3.54 -20.52
C VAL A 248 19.71 -2.18 -21.19
N LYS A 249 20.43 -1.97 -22.30
CA LYS A 249 20.26 -0.75 -23.10
C LYS A 249 18.88 -0.74 -23.76
N GLY A 250 18.02 0.18 -23.36
CA GLY A 250 16.73 0.47 -24.00
C GLY A 250 16.91 1.38 -25.22
N TYR A 251 17.78 2.38 -25.09
CA TYR A 251 18.12 3.34 -26.14
C TYR A 251 19.63 3.54 -26.21
N PRO A 252 20.23 3.65 -27.43
CA PRO A 252 21.66 3.86 -27.63
C PRO A 252 22.01 5.35 -27.44
N ILE A 253 22.37 5.74 -26.20
CA ILE A 253 22.81 7.10 -25.89
C ILE A 253 24.18 7.39 -26.50
N LYS A 254 24.36 8.59 -27.11
CA LYS A 254 25.62 9.15 -27.56
C LYS A 254 25.84 10.51 -26.89
N ASP A 255 25.28 11.59 -27.48
CA ASP A 255 25.37 12.97 -26.97
C ASP A 255 23.98 13.50 -26.59
N ASN A 256 23.13 12.63 -26.08
CA ASN A 256 21.73 12.92 -25.75
C ASN A 256 21.30 12.13 -24.50
N ASN A 257 20.18 12.51 -23.93
CA ASN A 257 19.61 11.85 -22.78
C ASN A 257 18.17 11.38 -23.06
N VAL A 258 17.74 10.33 -22.38
CA VAL A 258 16.33 9.99 -22.32
C VAL A 258 15.61 11.00 -21.41
N ILE A 259 14.55 11.62 -21.93
CA ILE A 259 13.73 12.58 -21.19
C ILE A 259 12.47 11.91 -20.64
N SER A 260 11.93 10.96 -21.37
CA SER A 260 10.71 10.25 -21.00
C SER A 260 10.75 8.80 -21.45
N SER A 261 10.18 7.94 -20.64
CA SER A 261 9.84 6.58 -21.02
C SER A 261 8.42 6.31 -20.54
N SER A 262 7.52 6.02 -21.47
CA SER A 262 6.11 5.78 -21.21
C SER A 262 5.74 4.35 -21.57
N GLN A 263 4.89 3.75 -20.76
CA GLN A 263 4.25 2.48 -21.07
C GLN A 263 2.89 2.76 -21.71
N ILE A 264 2.63 2.15 -22.86
CA ILE A 264 1.41 2.34 -23.63
C ILE A 264 0.41 1.26 -23.26
N ASN A 265 -0.78 1.69 -22.85
CA ASN A 265 -1.94 0.86 -22.56
C ASN A 265 -3.05 1.11 -23.58
N ASP A 266 -4.10 0.28 -23.56
CA ASP A 266 -5.22 0.37 -24.49
C ASP A 266 -6.04 1.67 -24.37
N SER A 267 -5.93 2.37 -23.24
CA SER A 267 -6.60 3.66 -23.00
C SER A 267 -5.85 4.87 -23.58
N ASP A 268 -4.59 4.69 -24.00
CA ASP A 268 -3.76 5.76 -24.48
C ASP A 268 -3.95 5.96 -25.99
N GLU A 269 -4.19 7.21 -26.40
CA GLU A 269 -4.45 7.57 -27.78
C GLU A 269 -3.32 8.43 -28.38
N TYR A 270 -2.69 9.24 -27.52
CA TYR A 270 -1.73 10.26 -27.92
C TYR A 270 -0.45 10.21 -27.12
N ILE A 271 0.61 10.76 -27.67
CA ILE A 271 1.78 11.23 -26.96
C ILE A 271 1.76 12.76 -26.94
N ASN A 272 1.79 13.34 -25.75
CA ASN A 272 1.96 14.79 -25.57
C ASN A 272 3.44 15.12 -25.57
N ILE A 273 3.82 16.14 -26.33
CA ILE A 273 5.19 16.62 -26.47
C ILE A 273 5.23 18.09 -26.08
N PHE A 274 6.12 18.45 -25.16
CA PHE A 274 6.35 19.83 -24.72
C PHE A 274 7.81 20.19 -24.96
N THR A 275 8.05 21.42 -25.45
CA THR A 275 9.39 21.85 -25.82
C THR A 275 9.90 23.01 -24.96
N ASN A 276 11.22 23.19 -24.97
CA ASN A 276 11.92 24.31 -24.33
C ASN A 276 11.48 25.69 -24.83
N LEU A 277 10.85 25.78 -26.03
CA LEU A 277 10.34 27.01 -26.63
C LEU A 277 8.83 27.22 -26.37
N ASN A 278 8.29 26.60 -25.33
CA ASN A 278 6.90 26.68 -24.92
C ASN A 278 5.90 26.28 -26.01
N THR A 279 6.28 25.35 -26.87
CA THR A 279 5.35 24.74 -27.83
C THR A 279 4.94 23.36 -27.35
N ALA A 280 3.69 22.99 -27.64
CA ALA A 280 3.12 21.69 -27.35
C ALA A 280 2.38 21.13 -28.55
N LYS A 281 2.35 19.81 -28.65
CA LYS A 281 1.53 19.07 -29.60
C LYS A 281 1.12 17.72 -29.05
N ARG A 282 0.06 17.16 -29.60
CA ARG A 282 -0.31 15.75 -29.46
C ARG A 282 -0.02 15.03 -30.76
N VAL A 283 0.59 13.88 -30.70
CA VAL A 283 0.78 12.98 -31.85
C VAL A 283 0.01 11.70 -31.57
N LYS A 284 -0.75 11.20 -32.53
CA LYS A 284 -1.46 9.93 -32.39
C LYS A 284 -0.46 8.78 -32.26
N LEU A 285 -0.65 7.92 -31.29
CA LEU A 285 0.21 6.74 -31.10
C LEU A 285 0.21 5.81 -32.32
N SER A 286 -0.91 5.76 -33.05
CA SER A 286 -1.06 4.98 -34.28
C SER A 286 -0.19 5.46 -35.45
N GLU A 287 0.31 6.71 -35.41
CA GLU A 287 1.21 7.27 -36.42
C GLU A 287 2.69 6.95 -36.15
N LEU A 288 2.99 6.45 -34.93
CA LEU A 288 4.37 6.13 -34.57
C LEU A 288 4.76 4.77 -35.13
N VAL A 289 5.97 4.73 -35.70
CA VAL A 289 6.52 3.50 -36.27
C VAL A 289 7.22 2.70 -35.17
N GLU A 290 6.80 1.46 -35.04
CA GLU A 290 7.41 0.50 -34.15
C GLU A 290 8.73 -0.03 -34.70
N LEU A 291 9.70 -0.16 -33.82
CA LEU A 291 11.03 -0.67 -34.09
C LEU A 291 11.42 -1.68 -33.01
N THR A 292 12.62 -2.23 -33.10
CA THR A 292 13.15 -3.07 -32.00
C THR A 292 13.94 -2.22 -31.01
N ARG A 293 14.05 -2.72 -29.77
CA ARG A 293 14.81 -2.10 -28.67
C ARG A 293 16.28 -1.77 -29.10
N ASN A 294 16.86 -0.76 -28.47
CA ASN A 294 18.25 -0.32 -28.69
C ASN A 294 18.55 0.15 -30.13
N LYS A 295 17.57 0.79 -30.77
CA LYS A 295 17.73 1.50 -32.04
C LYS A 295 17.69 3.02 -31.86
N LYS A 296 18.22 3.77 -32.77
CA LYS A 296 18.21 5.25 -32.75
C LYS A 296 16.78 5.84 -32.72
N GLY A 297 15.81 5.10 -33.26
CA GLY A 297 14.43 5.59 -33.41
C GLY A 297 14.23 6.56 -34.55
N LYS A 298 13.12 7.31 -34.52
CA LYS A 298 12.73 8.30 -35.55
C LYS A 298 12.56 9.67 -34.91
N GLU A 299 12.61 10.73 -35.72
CA GLU A 299 12.41 12.10 -35.27
C GLU A 299 10.96 12.33 -34.87
N ILE A 300 10.75 12.96 -33.72
CA ILE A 300 9.43 13.40 -33.22
C ILE A 300 9.23 14.91 -33.41
N ILE A 301 10.29 15.65 -33.61
CA ILE A 301 10.30 17.07 -34.01
C ILE A 301 11.37 17.23 -35.08
N LYS A 302 11.02 17.82 -36.21
CA LYS A 302 11.96 18.10 -37.30
C LYS A 302 13.03 19.08 -36.84
N LYS A 303 14.27 18.88 -37.29
CA LYS A 303 15.35 19.86 -37.08
C LYS A 303 14.99 21.21 -37.69
N ASN A 304 15.20 22.29 -36.94
CA ASN A 304 15.06 23.65 -37.43
C ASN A 304 16.43 24.31 -37.50
N LYS A 305 16.70 25.06 -38.58
CA LYS A 305 17.99 25.73 -38.79
C LYS A 305 18.17 26.98 -37.91
N THR A 306 17.08 27.59 -37.48
CA THR A 306 17.08 28.90 -36.79
C THR A 306 16.75 28.79 -35.31
N LYS A 307 16.04 27.73 -34.88
CA LYS A 307 15.58 27.56 -33.49
C LYS A 307 15.93 26.15 -33.02
N ASP A 308 16.54 26.05 -31.85
CA ASP A 308 16.89 24.78 -31.23
C ASP A 308 15.71 24.28 -30.37
N TYR A 309 14.82 23.53 -31.01
CA TYR A 309 13.72 22.85 -30.30
C TYR A 309 14.26 21.60 -29.61
N ARG A 310 13.97 21.48 -28.30
CA ARG A 310 14.27 20.30 -27.49
C ARG A 310 13.05 19.87 -26.71
N VAL A 311 12.77 18.59 -26.69
CA VAL A 311 11.73 18.06 -25.82
C VAL A 311 12.16 18.19 -24.36
N ILE A 312 11.31 18.80 -23.53
CA ILE A 312 11.53 18.93 -22.09
C ILE A 312 10.63 17.98 -21.29
N SER A 313 9.48 17.61 -21.86
CA SER A 313 8.56 16.65 -21.25
C SER A 313 7.74 15.94 -22.32
N ALA A 314 7.49 14.67 -22.12
CA ALA A 314 6.59 13.88 -22.95
C ALA A 314 5.94 12.76 -22.11
N PHE A 315 4.69 12.43 -22.40
CA PHE A 315 3.97 11.34 -21.76
C PHE A 315 2.75 10.93 -22.57
N THR A 316 2.34 9.68 -22.42
CA THR A 316 1.13 9.15 -23.06
C THR A 316 -0.11 9.78 -22.44
N SER A 317 -1.16 9.94 -23.24
CA SER A 317 -2.37 10.64 -22.85
C SER A 317 -3.59 10.15 -23.63
N ASN A 318 -4.76 10.52 -23.12
CA ASN A 318 -6.05 10.38 -23.79
C ASN A 318 -6.81 11.71 -23.76
N VAL A 319 -8.01 11.73 -24.29
CA VAL A 319 -8.84 12.97 -24.34
C VAL A 319 -9.13 13.57 -22.97
N ARG A 320 -9.13 12.76 -21.89
CA ARG A 320 -9.45 13.19 -20.52
C ARG A 320 -8.25 13.71 -19.76
N THR A 321 -7.04 13.50 -20.25
CA THR A 321 -5.80 13.91 -19.59
C THR A 321 -5.78 15.42 -19.36
N ILE A 322 -5.42 15.83 -18.14
CA ILE A 322 -5.12 17.22 -17.79
C ILE A 322 -3.61 17.32 -17.63
N ASN A 323 -3.03 18.36 -18.18
CA ASN A 323 -1.59 18.61 -18.17
C ASN A 323 -1.29 19.67 -17.11
N VAL A 324 -0.46 19.31 -16.12
CA VAL A 324 0.01 20.19 -15.05
C VAL A 324 1.33 20.82 -15.49
N ILE A 325 1.33 22.14 -15.64
CA ILE A 325 2.48 22.93 -16.10
C ILE A 325 3.09 23.63 -14.90
N LYS A 326 4.29 23.20 -14.50
CA LYS A 326 5.08 23.86 -13.46
C LYS A 326 5.95 24.93 -14.11
N THR A 327 5.79 26.17 -13.67
CA THR A 327 6.67 27.31 -13.92
C THR A 327 7.57 27.54 -12.71
N ASN A 328 8.42 28.58 -12.73
CA ASN A 328 9.23 28.90 -11.54
C ASN A 328 8.38 29.31 -10.34
N ASP A 329 7.26 30.00 -10.57
CA ASP A 329 6.50 30.69 -9.55
C ASP A 329 5.12 30.07 -9.30
N ASP A 330 4.58 29.29 -10.26
CA ASP A 330 3.21 28.85 -10.24
C ASP A 330 3.00 27.49 -10.90
N VAL A 331 1.83 26.91 -10.67
CA VAL A 331 1.37 25.66 -11.28
C VAL A 331 0.04 25.92 -11.98
N ASN A 332 0.00 25.64 -13.28
CA ASN A 332 -1.18 25.83 -14.11
C ASN A 332 -1.65 24.52 -14.72
N GLU A 333 -2.92 24.40 -15.02
CA GLU A 333 -3.49 23.24 -15.67
C GLU A 333 -4.04 23.59 -17.04
N ILE A 334 -3.79 22.74 -18.04
CA ILE A 334 -4.42 22.83 -19.36
C ILE A 334 -5.04 21.49 -19.73
N LYS A 335 -6.21 21.54 -20.37
CA LYS A 335 -6.87 20.34 -20.86
C LYS A 335 -6.13 19.77 -22.05
N ASN A 336 -6.18 18.46 -22.22
CA ASN A 336 -5.56 17.82 -23.39
C ASN A 336 -6.20 18.32 -24.70
N SER A 337 -7.48 18.65 -24.71
CA SER A 337 -8.19 19.23 -25.86
C SER A 337 -7.56 20.51 -26.40
N ASP A 338 -6.94 21.30 -25.53
CA ASP A 338 -6.37 22.60 -25.87
C ASP A 338 -4.99 22.48 -26.56
N ILE A 339 -4.40 21.30 -26.54
CA ILE A 339 -3.18 20.98 -27.23
C ILE A 339 -3.53 20.42 -28.62
N PRO A 340 -3.05 21.02 -29.72
CA PRO A 340 -3.41 20.57 -31.07
C PRO A 340 -2.83 19.19 -31.42
N ILE A 341 -3.59 18.40 -32.17
CA ILE A 341 -3.10 17.17 -32.79
C ILE A 341 -2.30 17.56 -34.03
N MET A 342 -1.08 17.09 -34.13
CA MET A 342 -0.15 17.43 -35.21
C MET A 342 0.70 16.22 -35.57
N ASP A 343 1.22 16.24 -36.79
CA ASP A 343 2.16 15.23 -37.28
C ASP A 343 3.44 15.16 -36.45
N SER A 344 4.09 13.99 -36.47
CA SER A 344 5.33 13.75 -35.74
C SER A 344 6.43 14.76 -36.03
N ASN A 345 6.50 15.30 -37.26
CA ASN A 345 7.54 16.24 -37.70
C ASN A 345 7.27 17.72 -37.37
N SER A 346 6.10 18.08 -36.85
CA SER A 346 5.74 19.47 -36.55
C SER A 346 6.47 19.99 -35.29
N PHE A 347 6.52 21.32 -35.13
CA PHE A 347 7.15 21.99 -34.00
C PHE A 347 6.19 22.19 -32.83
N GLY A 348 4.90 21.89 -32.99
CA GLY A 348 3.87 22.22 -32.03
C GLY A 348 3.41 23.68 -32.08
N SER A 349 2.38 24.01 -31.28
CA SER A 349 1.84 25.37 -31.11
C SER A 349 2.20 25.93 -29.74
N THR A 350 2.39 27.23 -29.66
CA THR A 350 2.65 27.91 -28.37
C THR A 350 1.45 27.77 -27.46
N TYR A 351 1.67 27.26 -26.25
CA TYR A 351 0.61 27.04 -25.26
C TYR A 351 0.72 27.97 -24.05
N THR A 352 1.88 28.57 -23.82
CA THR A 352 2.10 29.55 -22.74
C THR A 352 3.23 30.51 -23.10
N LYS A 353 3.23 31.70 -22.49
CA LYS A 353 4.32 32.67 -22.57
C LYS A 353 5.25 32.57 -21.33
N LEU A 354 4.84 31.83 -20.32
CA LEU A 354 5.61 31.67 -19.08
C LEU A 354 6.79 30.71 -19.29
N LYS A 355 7.86 30.89 -18.51
CA LYS A 355 9.00 29.96 -18.53
C LYS A 355 8.61 28.66 -17.85
N VAL A 356 8.45 27.61 -18.63
CA VAL A 356 8.07 26.27 -18.14
C VAL A 356 9.29 25.53 -17.61
N VAL A 357 9.16 24.95 -16.43
CA VAL A 357 10.17 24.11 -15.80
C VAL A 357 9.91 22.63 -16.11
N ASN A 358 8.67 22.19 -15.99
CA ASN A 358 8.26 20.81 -16.21
C ASN A 358 6.77 20.72 -16.55
N VAL A 359 6.39 19.66 -17.24
CA VAL A 359 4.99 19.32 -17.49
C VAL A 359 4.77 17.85 -17.15
N LYS A 360 3.71 17.56 -16.42
CA LYS A 360 3.33 16.19 -16.03
C LYS A 360 1.83 15.99 -16.24
N PRO A 361 1.37 14.76 -16.45
CA PRO A 361 -0.07 14.49 -16.38
C PRO A 361 -0.56 14.71 -14.95
N LYS A 362 -1.78 15.25 -14.81
CA LYS A 362 -2.46 15.29 -13.53
C LYS A 362 -2.64 13.84 -13.03
N TYR A 363 -2.50 13.65 -11.74
CA TYR A 363 -2.66 12.33 -11.14
C TYR A 363 -4.03 11.73 -11.43
N GLU A 364 -4.06 10.42 -11.57
CA GLU A 364 -5.30 9.64 -11.51
C GLU A 364 -5.49 9.16 -10.09
N PHE A 365 -6.75 9.17 -9.63
CA PHE A 365 -7.09 8.65 -8.32
C PHE A 365 -7.08 7.11 -8.37
N GLU A 366 -6.05 6.51 -7.78
CA GLU A 366 -5.90 5.06 -7.75
C GLU A 366 -6.56 4.47 -6.49
N LYS A 367 -7.35 3.42 -6.69
CA LYS A 367 -7.90 2.59 -5.61
C LYS A 367 -7.29 1.21 -5.73
N ILE A 368 -7.00 0.57 -4.62
CA ILE A 368 -6.78 -0.88 -4.64
C ILE A 368 -8.02 -1.50 -5.29
N GLY A 369 -7.84 -2.10 -6.44
CA GLY A 369 -8.88 -2.95 -7.00
C GLY A 369 -9.24 -3.91 -5.88
N LYS A 370 -10.55 -4.06 -5.56
CA LYS A 370 -11.01 -5.23 -4.84
C LYS A 370 -10.60 -6.40 -5.74
N THR A 371 -9.37 -6.87 -5.57
CA THR A 371 -9.00 -8.20 -5.99
C THR A 371 -10.11 -9.02 -5.39
N ASN A 372 -10.90 -9.70 -6.23
CA ASN A 372 -11.82 -10.69 -5.74
C ASN A 372 -11.00 -11.47 -4.73
N GLU A 373 -11.23 -11.24 -3.43
CA GLU A 373 -10.91 -12.23 -2.46
C GLU A 373 -11.55 -13.45 -3.10
N VAL A 374 -10.72 -14.34 -3.61
CA VAL A 374 -11.14 -15.72 -3.76
C VAL A 374 -11.53 -16.04 -2.32
N VAL A 375 -12.83 -15.93 -2.07
CA VAL A 375 -13.45 -16.55 -0.92
C VAL A 375 -13.07 -18.00 -1.18
N GLU A 376 -11.95 -18.43 -0.57
CA GLU A 376 -11.80 -19.83 -0.28
C GLU A 376 -13.07 -20.12 0.49
N THR A 377 -14.03 -20.69 -0.22
CA THR A 377 -15.18 -21.33 0.38
C THR A 377 -14.56 -22.16 1.48
N PRO A 378 -14.91 -21.93 2.76
CA PRO A 378 -14.41 -22.78 3.83
C PRO A 378 -14.67 -24.19 3.28
N LYS A 379 -13.64 -24.99 3.12
CA LYS A 379 -13.80 -26.42 2.90
C LYS A 379 -14.81 -26.79 3.95
N GLU A 380 -16.00 -27.26 3.49
CA GLU A 380 -16.97 -27.88 4.38
C GLU A 380 -16.14 -28.78 5.30
N VAL A 381 -15.95 -28.34 6.52
CA VAL A 381 -15.50 -29.18 7.58
C VAL A 381 -16.63 -30.20 7.64
N GLU A 382 -16.37 -31.42 7.14
CA GLU A 382 -17.25 -32.55 7.38
C GLU A 382 -17.61 -32.47 8.86
N GLN A 383 -18.84 -32.11 9.14
CA GLN A 383 -19.37 -32.14 10.49
C GLN A 383 -19.12 -33.55 10.98
N PRO A 384 -18.47 -33.73 12.15
CA PRO A 384 -18.41 -35.05 12.74
C PRO A 384 -19.84 -35.55 12.78
N LYS A 385 -20.07 -36.72 12.21
CA LYS A 385 -21.36 -37.39 12.26
C LYS A 385 -21.82 -37.29 13.69
N GLU A 386 -22.99 -36.69 13.95
CA GLU A 386 -23.64 -36.68 15.25
C GLU A 386 -23.57 -38.10 15.80
N GLU A 387 -22.70 -38.31 16.80
CA GLU A 387 -22.83 -39.47 17.67
C GLU A 387 -24.21 -39.34 18.29
N ALA A 388 -25.02 -40.36 18.05
CA ALA A 388 -26.40 -40.43 18.48
C ALA A 388 -26.48 -39.99 19.94
N GLN A 389 -27.27 -38.95 20.22
CA GLN A 389 -27.63 -38.54 21.58
C GLN A 389 -28.23 -39.75 22.23
N ILE A 390 -27.48 -40.39 23.15
CA ILE A 390 -28.01 -41.42 24.02
C ILE A 390 -29.06 -40.69 24.89
N SER A 391 -30.31 -41.08 24.75
CA SER A 391 -31.39 -40.47 25.50
C SER A 391 -31.20 -40.80 26.99
N PHE A 392 -31.69 -39.93 27.86
CA PHE A 392 -31.61 -40.12 29.29
C PHE A 392 -32.30 -41.41 29.75
N GLU A 393 -33.18 -41.96 28.95
CA GLU A 393 -33.87 -43.24 29.17
C GLU A 393 -32.96 -44.45 28.91
N ASP A 394 -32.01 -44.36 27.99
CA ASP A 394 -31.05 -45.42 27.73
C ASP A 394 -30.00 -45.53 28.85
N PHE A 395 -29.71 -44.43 29.53
CA PHE A 395 -28.79 -44.42 30.67
C PHE A 395 -29.41 -45.04 31.93
N THR A 396 -30.73 -44.91 32.11
CA THR A 396 -31.44 -45.50 33.28
C THR A 396 -31.66 -47.00 33.14
N ASN A 397 -31.71 -47.54 31.95
CA ASN A 397 -31.90 -48.98 31.70
C ASN A 397 -30.61 -49.81 31.84
N SER A 398 -29.43 -49.21 31.81
CA SER A 398 -28.16 -49.91 32.00
C SER A 398 -27.77 -50.12 33.46
N PHE A 399 -28.58 -49.67 34.45
CA PHE A 399 -28.35 -49.80 35.90
C PHE A 399 -29.43 -50.64 36.63
N LYS A 400 -30.17 -51.52 35.92
CA LYS A 400 -30.99 -52.53 36.55
C LYS A 400 -30.29 -53.86 36.49
N ILE A 401 -29.51 -54.16 37.53
CA ILE A 401 -29.25 -55.53 38.09
C ILE A 401 -29.51 -55.45 39.57
#